data_647ff6a6f82dea07870c141db6b53cf7
#
_entry.id   647ff6a6f82dea07870c141db6b53cf7
#
_cell.length_a   1.000
_cell.length_b   1.000
_cell.length_c   1.000
_cell.angle_alpha   90.00
_cell.angle_beta   90.00
_cell.angle_gamma   90.00
#
_symmetry.space_group_name_H-M   'P 1'
#
loop_
_entity.id
_entity.type
_entity.pdbx_description
1 polymer ?
#
loop_
_entity_poly.entity_id
_entity_poly.type
_entity_poly.pdbx_seq_one_letter_code
_entity_poly.pdbx_strand_id
1 'polypeptide(L)'
;PHNPVDNLATIDYDEAEERKYFKIDFLNVFIYKQVKDEDHLVKLMSKEPLWDLLTESEFSNQLFHVGEHSTLLKKLSPKSIQQLAATLAIIRPAKRHLENETWDNIMKQVWVKPSDGSYFFKKAHAVAYAHAIVVHMNLICEQLESLDKPKA
;
A
#
# COMPACT_ATOMS: atom_id res chain seq x y z
N PRO A 1 12.55 26.77 9.52
CA PRO A 1 13.36 26.49 10.70
C PRO A 1 13.73 25.01 10.77
N HIS A 2 14.94 24.72 11.21
CA HIS A 2 15.46 23.37 11.37
C HIS A 2 15.87 23.14 12.82
N ASN A 3 15.72 21.91 13.29
CA ASN A 3 16.24 21.50 14.58
C ASN A 3 17.79 21.45 14.50
N PRO A 4 18.51 22.16 15.36
CA PRO A 4 19.98 22.21 15.31
C PRO A 4 20.65 20.86 15.65
N VAL A 5 19.93 19.91 16.25
CA VAL A 5 20.48 18.59 16.65
C VAL A 5 20.46 17.61 15.48
N ASP A 6 19.36 17.54 14.73
CA ASP A 6 19.15 16.56 13.65
C ASP A 6 18.94 17.20 12.28
N ASN A 7 18.97 18.52 12.21
CA ASN A 7 18.74 19.32 11.00
C ASN A 7 17.36 19.06 10.31
N LEU A 8 16.40 18.53 11.06
CA LEU A 8 15.04 18.31 10.56
C LEU A 8 14.19 19.58 10.73
N ALA A 9 13.14 19.70 9.93
CA ALA A 9 12.20 20.81 10.04
C ALA A 9 11.44 20.76 11.38
N THR A 10 11.34 21.93 12.04
CA THR A 10 10.65 22.09 13.33
C THR A 10 9.26 22.69 13.20
N ILE A 11 8.77 22.86 11.98
CA ILE A 11 7.44 23.38 11.67
C ILE A 11 6.45 22.19 11.58
N ASP A 12 5.28 22.34 12.20
CA ASP A 12 4.25 21.33 12.10
C ASP A 12 3.58 21.32 10.70
N TYR A 13 2.81 20.28 10.44
CA TYR A 13 2.21 20.06 9.12
C TYR A 13 1.22 21.19 8.72
N ASP A 14 0.35 21.60 9.65
CA ASP A 14 -0.68 22.59 9.37
C ASP A 14 -0.05 23.97 9.10
N GLU A 15 0.95 24.36 9.89
CA GLU A 15 1.70 25.60 9.67
C GLU A 15 2.50 25.56 8.36
N ALA A 16 3.05 24.40 7.98
CA ALA A 16 3.76 24.25 6.71
C ALA A 16 2.80 24.42 5.53
N GLU A 17 1.59 23.89 5.62
CA GLU A 17 0.55 24.01 4.59
C GLU A 17 0.08 25.45 4.44
N GLU A 18 -0.15 26.17 5.55
CA GLU A 18 -0.49 27.61 5.54
C GLU A 18 0.58 28.47 4.87
N ARG A 19 1.85 28.11 5.04
CA ARG A 19 2.99 28.76 4.39
C ARG A 19 3.22 28.31 2.95
N LYS A 20 2.30 27.52 2.37
CA LYS A 20 2.37 26.98 1.01
C LYS A 20 3.59 26.07 0.76
N TYR A 21 4.11 25.43 1.80
CA TYR A 21 5.03 24.32 1.63
C TYR A 21 4.24 23.07 1.24
N PHE A 22 4.85 22.22 0.44
CA PHE A 22 4.28 20.92 0.11
C PHE A 22 5.14 19.81 0.70
N LYS A 23 4.48 18.73 1.09
CA LYS A 23 5.15 17.55 1.63
C LYS A 23 5.53 16.59 0.52
N ILE A 24 6.78 16.15 0.51
CA ILE A 24 7.26 15.07 -0.34
C ILE A 24 7.52 13.87 0.56
N ASP A 25 6.81 12.77 0.32
CA ASP A 25 7.03 11.52 1.01
C ASP A 25 7.81 10.55 0.13
N PHE A 26 8.98 10.13 0.61
CA PHE A 26 9.77 9.10 -0.05
C PHE A 26 9.43 7.75 0.58
N LEU A 27 8.81 6.87 -0.20
CA LEU A 27 8.58 5.50 0.22
C LEU A 27 9.90 4.72 0.17
N ASN A 28 10.51 4.55 1.32
CA ASN A 28 11.66 3.67 1.44
C ASN A 28 11.18 2.24 1.63
N VAL A 29 10.88 1.57 0.53
CA VAL A 29 10.37 0.21 0.52
C VAL A 29 11.48 -0.74 0.14
N PHE A 30 11.85 -1.58 1.08
CA PHE A 30 12.98 -2.50 0.94
C PHE A 30 12.81 -3.49 -0.23
N ILE A 31 11.58 -3.82 -0.62
CA ILE A 31 11.30 -4.71 -1.75
C ILE A 31 11.87 -4.19 -3.08
N TYR A 32 12.00 -2.89 -3.24
CA TYR A 32 12.61 -2.32 -4.45
C TYR A 32 14.10 -2.66 -4.61
N LYS A 33 14.78 -3.07 -3.54
CA LYS A 33 16.15 -3.58 -3.60
C LYS A 33 16.28 -4.90 -4.39
N GLN A 34 15.18 -5.63 -4.54
CA GLN A 34 15.13 -6.88 -5.30
C GLN A 34 14.82 -6.66 -6.79
N VAL A 35 14.51 -5.44 -7.17
CA VAL A 35 14.29 -5.04 -8.56
C VAL A 35 15.65 -4.82 -9.23
N LYS A 36 15.85 -5.42 -10.41
CA LYS A 36 17.14 -5.44 -11.08
C LYS A 36 17.50 -4.10 -11.71
N ASP A 37 16.53 -3.49 -12.39
CA ASP A 37 16.64 -2.24 -13.13
C ASP A 37 15.26 -1.61 -13.36
N GLU A 38 15.23 -0.48 -14.07
CA GLU A 38 13.99 0.24 -14.37
C GLU A 38 13.03 -0.59 -15.23
N ASP A 39 13.53 -1.28 -16.24
CA ASP A 39 12.71 -2.13 -17.13
C ASP A 39 12.05 -3.26 -16.36
N HIS A 40 12.77 -3.87 -15.43
CA HIS A 40 12.22 -4.87 -14.53
C HIS A 40 11.12 -4.30 -13.62
N LEU A 41 11.34 -3.10 -13.09
CA LEU A 41 10.32 -2.41 -12.27
C LEU A 41 9.06 -2.11 -13.08
N VAL A 42 9.19 -1.57 -14.27
CA VAL A 42 8.06 -1.28 -15.17
C VAL A 42 7.28 -2.55 -15.49
N LYS A 43 7.97 -3.65 -15.77
CA LYS A 43 7.35 -4.95 -15.99
C LYS A 43 6.55 -5.43 -14.79
N LEU A 44 7.13 -5.35 -13.58
CA LEU A 44 6.47 -5.75 -12.34
C LEU A 44 5.26 -4.88 -12.01
N MET A 45 5.34 -3.58 -12.27
CA MET A 45 4.23 -2.65 -12.05
C MET A 45 3.10 -2.81 -13.07
N SER A 46 3.43 -3.18 -14.30
CA SER A 46 2.47 -3.31 -15.41
C SER A 46 1.78 -4.66 -15.44
N LYS A 47 2.38 -5.68 -14.85
CA LYS A 47 1.83 -7.03 -14.83
C LYS A 47 0.65 -7.08 -13.88
N GLU A 48 -0.49 -7.57 -14.38
CA GLU A 48 -1.65 -7.86 -13.52
C GLU A 48 -1.28 -8.98 -12.54
N PRO A 49 -1.37 -8.74 -11.24
CA PRO A 49 -1.05 -9.76 -10.25
C PRO A 49 -2.15 -10.83 -10.19
N LEU A 50 -1.83 -11.97 -9.62
CA LEU A 50 -2.80 -13.01 -9.28
C LEU A 50 -3.53 -12.60 -7.99
N TRP A 51 -4.57 -11.79 -8.12
CA TRP A 51 -5.32 -11.21 -6.99
C TRP A 51 -5.82 -12.23 -5.98
N ASP A 52 -6.18 -13.42 -6.42
CA ASP A 52 -6.69 -14.47 -5.54
C ASP A 52 -5.65 -14.93 -4.50
N LEU A 53 -4.37 -14.75 -4.78
CA LEU A 53 -3.30 -15.04 -3.82
C LEU A 53 -3.38 -14.18 -2.54
N LEU A 54 -4.00 -13.02 -2.60
CA LEU A 54 -4.24 -12.19 -1.41
C LEU A 54 -5.16 -12.86 -0.38
N THR A 55 -5.99 -13.80 -0.83
CA THR A 55 -6.89 -14.56 0.05
C THR A 55 -6.22 -15.78 0.68
N GLU A 56 -5.04 -16.16 0.19
CA GLU A 56 -4.24 -17.25 0.72
C GLU A 56 -3.32 -16.73 1.82
N SER A 57 -3.57 -17.16 3.06
CA SER A 57 -2.85 -16.63 4.23
C SER A 57 -1.34 -16.88 4.17
N GLU A 58 -0.91 -18.03 3.67
CA GLU A 58 0.51 -18.35 3.53
C GLU A 58 1.24 -17.40 2.57
N PHE A 59 0.56 -16.96 1.52
CA PHE A 59 1.10 -15.98 0.59
C PHE A 59 1.02 -14.56 1.16
N SER A 60 -0.17 -14.15 1.62
CA SER A 60 -0.41 -12.78 2.08
C SER A 60 0.42 -12.40 3.31
N ASN A 61 0.72 -13.35 4.20
CA ASN A 61 1.56 -13.12 5.37
C ASN A 61 3.00 -12.71 5.02
N GLN A 62 3.47 -12.99 3.82
CA GLN A 62 4.79 -12.59 3.34
C GLN A 62 4.81 -11.19 2.74
N LEU A 63 3.64 -10.62 2.48
CA LEU A 63 3.53 -9.35 1.77
C LEU A 63 3.86 -8.16 2.66
N PHE A 64 4.58 -7.23 2.07
CA PHE A 64 4.85 -5.92 2.64
C PHE A 64 3.56 -5.24 3.10
N HIS A 65 3.59 -4.68 4.29
CA HIS A 65 2.55 -3.82 4.88
C HIS A 65 1.21 -4.48 5.23
N VAL A 66 0.85 -5.59 4.64
CA VAL A 66 -0.44 -6.27 4.84
C VAL A 66 -0.34 -7.66 5.48
N GLY A 67 0.87 -8.13 5.76
CA GLY A 67 1.10 -9.50 6.24
C GLY A 67 0.32 -9.87 7.51
N GLU A 68 0.12 -8.93 8.42
CA GLU A 68 -0.64 -9.13 9.66
C GLU A 68 -2.16 -9.02 9.49
N HIS A 69 -2.63 -8.72 8.27
CA HIS A 69 -4.03 -8.44 7.95
C HIS A 69 -4.66 -9.46 6.99
N SER A 70 -4.15 -10.69 6.98
CA SER A 70 -4.62 -11.75 6.09
C SER A 70 -6.12 -12.02 6.20
N THR A 71 -6.68 -11.93 7.40
CA THR A 71 -8.13 -12.10 7.64
C THR A 71 -8.95 -11.04 6.91
N LEU A 72 -8.52 -9.78 6.95
CA LEU A 72 -9.18 -8.69 6.26
C LEU A 72 -9.06 -8.82 4.74
N LEU A 73 -7.87 -9.19 4.25
CA LEU A 73 -7.65 -9.46 2.82
C LEU A 73 -8.55 -10.58 2.31
N LYS A 74 -8.69 -11.66 3.07
CA LYS A 74 -9.58 -12.76 2.75
C LYS A 74 -11.05 -12.32 2.71
N LYS A 75 -11.45 -11.49 3.66
CA LYS A 75 -12.83 -10.98 3.76
C LYS A 75 -13.19 -10.03 2.62
N LEU A 76 -12.34 -9.07 2.33
CA LEU A 76 -12.58 -8.05 1.30
C LEU A 76 -12.23 -8.54 -0.10
N SER A 77 -11.29 -9.46 -0.23
CA SER A 77 -10.85 -10.03 -1.49
C SER A 77 -10.63 -8.98 -2.60
N PRO A 78 -9.71 -8.01 -2.39
CA PRO A 78 -9.48 -6.95 -3.37
C PRO A 78 -8.97 -7.53 -4.70
N LYS A 79 -9.45 -6.99 -5.82
CA LYS A 79 -9.14 -7.44 -7.19
C LYS A 79 -8.68 -6.31 -8.10
N SER A 80 -8.26 -5.21 -7.52
CA SER A 80 -7.69 -4.07 -8.25
C SER A 80 -6.79 -3.24 -7.34
N ILE A 81 -5.97 -2.38 -7.93
CA ILE A 81 -5.16 -1.40 -7.18
C ILE A 81 -6.05 -0.53 -6.31
N GLN A 82 -7.16 -0.06 -6.84
CA GLN A 82 -8.09 0.81 -6.10
C GLN A 82 -8.70 0.10 -4.89
N GLN A 83 -9.10 -1.16 -5.06
CA GLN A 83 -9.64 -1.97 -3.97
C GLN A 83 -8.55 -2.31 -2.93
N LEU A 84 -7.34 -2.61 -3.37
CA LEU A 84 -6.22 -2.84 -2.46
C LEU A 84 -5.87 -1.58 -1.67
N ALA A 85 -5.82 -0.42 -2.32
CA ALA A 85 -5.61 0.87 -1.65
C ALA A 85 -6.72 1.16 -0.62
N ALA A 86 -7.97 0.91 -0.97
CA ALA A 86 -9.10 1.05 -0.04
C ALA A 86 -8.98 0.08 1.16
N THR A 87 -8.53 -1.15 0.93
CA THR A 87 -8.27 -2.11 2.01
C THR A 87 -7.21 -1.59 2.98
N LEU A 88 -6.13 -0.97 2.47
CA LEU A 88 -5.11 -0.34 3.31
C LEU A 88 -5.67 0.79 4.17
N ALA A 89 -6.60 1.57 3.65
CA ALA A 89 -7.27 2.61 4.42
C ALA A 89 -8.20 2.03 5.49
N ILE A 90 -8.87 0.92 5.22
CA ILE A 90 -9.77 0.22 6.16
C ILE A 90 -9.00 -0.40 7.34
N ILE A 91 -7.74 -0.77 7.16
CA ILE A 91 -6.87 -1.23 8.25
C ILE A 91 -6.79 -0.17 9.36
N ARG A 92 -6.88 1.11 9.03
CA ARG A 92 -6.81 2.22 9.99
C ARG A 92 -8.10 2.38 10.78
N PRO A 93 -8.03 2.76 12.07
CA PRO A 93 -9.22 2.85 12.95
C PRO A 93 -10.36 3.71 12.38
N ALA A 94 -10.03 4.85 11.78
CA ALA A 94 -11.02 5.79 11.24
C ALA A 94 -11.93 5.20 10.16
N LYS A 95 -11.49 4.17 9.44
CA LYS A 95 -12.23 3.54 8.32
C LYS A 95 -12.57 2.07 8.56
N ARG A 96 -12.19 1.51 9.69
CA ARG A 96 -12.41 0.09 9.99
C ARG A 96 -13.89 -0.32 9.98
N HIS A 97 -14.80 0.60 10.28
CA HIS A 97 -16.24 0.36 10.21
C HIS A 97 -16.74 -0.04 8.80
N LEU A 98 -15.96 0.24 7.75
CA LEU A 98 -16.30 -0.11 6.37
C LEU A 98 -16.00 -1.57 6.01
N GLU A 99 -15.36 -2.35 6.87
CA GLU A 99 -14.94 -3.72 6.58
C GLU A 99 -16.08 -4.71 6.27
N ASN A 100 -17.30 -4.36 6.65
CA ASN A 100 -18.51 -5.17 6.42
C ASN A 100 -19.37 -4.63 5.27
N GLU A 101 -18.97 -3.54 4.65
CA GLU A 101 -19.70 -2.88 3.58
C GLU A 101 -19.41 -3.50 2.21
N THR A 102 -20.30 -3.25 1.27
CA THR A 102 -20.08 -3.60 -0.14
C THR A 102 -18.98 -2.73 -0.75
N TRP A 103 -18.31 -3.20 -1.80
CA TRP A 103 -17.29 -2.41 -2.50
C TRP A 103 -17.82 -1.06 -2.99
N ASP A 104 -19.08 -1.00 -3.47
CA ASP A 104 -19.67 0.27 -3.90
C ASP A 104 -19.76 1.29 -2.75
N ASN A 105 -20.16 0.85 -1.55
CA ASN A 105 -20.23 1.69 -0.37
C ASN A 105 -18.84 2.08 0.12
N ILE A 106 -17.91 1.13 0.14
CA ILE A 106 -16.52 1.38 0.53
C ILE A 106 -15.91 2.47 -0.34
N MET A 107 -16.01 2.36 -1.66
CA MET A 107 -15.41 3.30 -2.60
C MET A 107 -15.99 4.72 -2.50
N LYS A 108 -17.25 4.85 -2.05
CA LYS A 108 -17.88 6.15 -1.80
C LYS A 108 -17.39 6.82 -0.53
N GLN A 109 -16.98 6.08 0.48
CA GLN A 109 -16.76 6.59 1.84
C GLN A 109 -15.30 6.55 2.30
N VAL A 110 -14.50 5.64 1.74
CA VAL A 110 -13.14 5.37 2.25
C VAL A 110 -12.21 6.59 2.17
N TRP A 111 -12.39 7.43 1.17
CA TRP A 111 -11.55 8.62 0.96
C TRP A 111 -12.14 9.92 1.51
N VAL A 112 -13.32 9.85 2.10
CA VAL A 112 -13.95 11.02 2.73
C VAL A 112 -13.22 11.33 4.04
N LYS A 113 -12.83 12.61 4.22
CA LYS A 113 -12.20 13.07 5.46
C LYS A 113 -13.15 12.87 6.64
N PRO A 114 -12.71 12.23 7.75
CA PRO A 114 -13.53 12.08 8.94
C PRO A 114 -13.93 13.46 9.52
N SER A 115 -15.21 13.59 9.91
CA SER A 115 -15.74 14.85 10.47
C SER A 115 -15.22 15.15 11.87
N ASP A 116 -14.77 14.12 12.60
CA ASP A 116 -14.22 14.22 13.97
C ASP A 116 -12.75 14.62 14.02
N GLY A 117 -12.11 14.87 12.85
CA GLY A 117 -10.69 15.19 12.75
C GLY A 117 -9.74 14.01 12.98
N SER A 118 -10.26 12.78 13.11
CA SER A 118 -9.41 11.59 13.27
C SER A 118 -8.52 11.36 12.04
N TYR A 119 -7.35 10.77 12.28
CA TYR A 119 -6.41 10.44 11.22
C TYR A 119 -6.97 9.35 10.31
N PHE A 120 -6.87 9.55 9.01
CA PHE A 120 -7.18 8.54 8.00
C PHE A 120 -6.06 8.44 6.97
N PHE A 121 -5.95 7.28 6.35
CA PHE A 121 -4.92 7.04 5.34
C PHE A 121 -5.31 7.71 4.03
N LYS A 122 -4.53 8.71 3.60
CA LYS A 122 -4.83 9.49 2.39
C LYS A 122 -4.71 8.62 1.14
N LYS A 123 -5.58 8.87 0.16
CA LYS A 123 -5.67 8.10 -1.09
C LYS A 123 -4.33 7.99 -1.82
N ALA A 124 -3.59 9.08 -1.96
CA ALA A 124 -2.29 9.07 -2.65
C ALA A 124 -1.29 8.12 -2.00
N HIS A 125 -1.19 8.12 -0.67
CA HIS A 125 -0.36 7.18 0.08
C HIS A 125 -0.83 5.74 -0.09
N ALA A 126 -2.12 5.50 0.05
CA ALA A 126 -2.70 4.17 -0.08
C ALA A 126 -2.46 3.57 -1.47
N VAL A 127 -2.60 4.36 -2.53
CA VAL A 127 -2.33 3.94 -3.91
C VAL A 127 -0.85 3.61 -4.11
N ALA A 128 0.05 4.44 -3.58
CA ALA A 128 1.49 4.18 -3.67
C ALA A 128 1.88 2.87 -2.97
N TYR A 129 1.36 2.61 -1.77
CA TYR A 129 1.57 1.35 -1.07
C TYR A 129 0.94 0.15 -1.80
N ALA A 130 -0.24 0.33 -2.40
CA ALA A 130 -0.88 -0.73 -3.18
C ALA A 130 -0.01 -1.14 -4.38
N HIS A 131 0.58 -0.20 -5.09
CA HIS A 131 1.54 -0.49 -6.15
C HIS A 131 2.79 -1.22 -5.64
N ALA A 132 3.33 -0.83 -4.50
CA ALA A 132 4.45 -1.52 -3.87
C ALA A 132 4.10 -2.98 -3.51
N ILE A 133 2.89 -3.23 -3.02
CA ILE A 133 2.40 -4.58 -2.73
C ILE A 133 2.27 -5.41 -4.00
N VAL A 134 1.75 -4.84 -5.09
CA VAL A 134 1.65 -5.52 -6.39
C VAL A 134 3.04 -5.88 -6.94
N VAL A 135 4.01 -4.99 -6.84
CA VAL A 135 5.41 -5.28 -7.20
C VAL A 135 5.92 -6.47 -6.38
N HIS A 136 5.67 -6.48 -5.08
CA HIS A 136 6.07 -7.57 -4.20
C HIS A 136 5.39 -8.90 -4.56
N MET A 137 4.09 -8.89 -4.83
CA MET A 137 3.35 -10.07 -5.30
C MET A 137 3.98 -10.65 -6.57
N ASN A 138 4.24 -9.80 -7.56
CA ASN A 138 4.82 -10.21 -8.83
C ASN A 138 6.27 -10.69 -8.69
N LEU A 139 7.06 -10.10 -7.79
CA LEU A 139 8.41 -10.58 -7.44
C LEU A 139 8.38 -11.99 -6.85
N ILE A 140 7.50 -12.25 -5.91
CA ILE A 140 7.36 -13.58 -5.29
C ILE A 140 6.96 -14.62 -6.36
N CYS A 141 5.98 -14.30 -7.20
CA CYS A 141 5.56 -15.19 -8.29
C CYS A 141 6.71 -15.46 -9.28
N GLU A 142 7.48 -14.44 -9.66
CA GLU A 142 8.64 -14.58 -10.54
C GLU A 142 9.72 -15.48 -9.93
N GLN A 143 9.97 -15.37 -8.63
CA GLN A 143 10.92 -16.20 -7.90
C GLN A 143 10.45 -17.68 -7.85
N LEU A 144 9.16 -17.91 -7.62
CA LEU A 144 8.58 -19.25 -7.62
C LEU A 144 8.67 -19.89 -9.02
N GLU A 145 8.32 -19.16 -10.07
CA GLU A 145 8.44 -19.62 -11.46
C GLU A 145 9.88 -20.00 -11.83
N SER A 146 10.88 -19.29 -11.27
CA SER A 146 12.29 -19.59 -11.51
C SER A 146 12.76 -20.87 -10.82
N LEU A 147 12.14 -21.25 -9.69
CA LEU A 147 12.44 -22.50 -8.97
C LEU A 147 11.87 -23.72 -9.69
N ASP A 148 10.74 -23.55 -10.39
CA ASP A 148 10.06 -24.64 -11.12
C ASP A 148 10.71 -24.94 -12.49
N LYS A 149 11.61 -24.07 -12.97
CA LYS A 149 12.36 -24.34 -14.20
C LYS A 149 13.43 -25.40 -13.98
N PRO A 150 13.46 -26.48 -14.77
CA PRO A 150 14.53 -27.46 -14.67
C PRO A 150 15.87 -26.77 -14.90
N LYS A 151 16.82 -27.02 -14.01
CA LYS A 151 18.21 -26.58 -14.20
C LYS A 151 18.73 -27.19 -15.49
N ALA A 152 18.98 -26.34 -16.44
CA ALA A 152 19.61 -26.76 -17.69
C ALA A 152 21.06 -27.22 -17.45
#